data_24c5d74c70fc58411b43151b226ca054
#
_entry.id   24c5d74c70fc58411b43151b226ca054
#
_cell.length_a   1.000
_cell.length_b   1.000
_cell.length_c   1.000
_cell.angle_alpha   90.00
_cell.angle_beta   90.00
_cell.angle_gamma   90.00
#
_symmetry.space_group_name_H-M   'P 1'
#
loop_
_entity.id
_entity.type
_entity.pdbx_description
1 polymer ?
#
loop_
_entity_poly.entity_id
_entity_poly.type
_entity_poly.pdbx_seq_one_letter_code
_entity_poly.pdbx_strand_id
1 'polypeptide(L)'
;MAPKRLLDIMMRYNRYDVNLIFVKGTSLHIADTLSRAHLDSVEGNQDDRARIMNIYAFAEIPDKRLDEIREATLRDTSLQTVIKLVLDGWPQAKHNIPPQVLPYFDMRDSLSIVDGILVKGEAIVIPSELRASITKRLHSAHLGCESMKRRAKGIVFWPGMAHDTKQLADSCETCEEKKPRNTLKPLKQHN
;
A
#
# COMPACT_ATOMS: atom_id res chain seq x y z
N MET A 1 -4.92 21.62 -24.88
CA MET A 1 -4.47 20.97 -23.63
C MET A 1 -5.27 19.70 -23.42
N ALA A 2 -4.61 18.56 -23.20
CA ALA A 2 -5.31 17.30 -22.95
C ALA A 2 -5.97 17.35 -21.56
N PRO A 3 -7.18 16.77 -21.40
CA PRO A 3 -7.85 16.70 -20.10
C PRO A 3 -6.97 15.98 -19.08
N LYS A 4 -6.95 16.46 -17.82
CA LYS A 4 -6.12 15.92 -16.72
C LYS A 4 -6.25 14.39 -16.59
N ARG A 5 -7.46 13.87 -16.76
CA ARG A 5 -7.75 12.42 -16.74
C ARG A 5 -7.01 11.64 -17.83
N LEU A 6 -6.84 12.21 -19.01
CA LEU A 6 -6.11 11.59 -20.10
C LEU A 6 -4.61 11.56 -19.83
N LEU A 7 -4.06 12.63 -19.27
CA LEU A 7 -2.66 12.71 -18.84
C LEU A 7 -2.35 11.66 -17.76
N ASP A 8 -3.22 11.49 -16.78
CA ASP A 8 -3.04 10.48 -15.72
C ASP A 8 -3.06 9.05 -16.28
N ILE A 9 -3.92 8.80 -17.27
CA ILE A 9 -3.97 7.51 -17.98
C ILE A 9 -2.67 7.31 -18.78
N MET A 10 -2.24 8.29 -19.54
CA MET A 10 -1.00 8.21 -20.34
C MET A 10 0.23 8.00 -19.45
N MET A 11 0.31 8.65 -18.29
CA MET A 11 1.40 8.45 -17.33
C MET A 11 1.45 7.01 -16.76
N ARG A 12 0.31 6.36 -16.57
CA ARG A 12 0.24 4.97 -16.12
C ARG A 12 0.71 3.99 -17.21
N TYR A 13 0.38 4.27 -18.46
CA TYR A 13 0.77 3.42 -19.59
C TYR A 13 2.21 3.64 -20.07
N ASN A 14 2.85 4.75 -19.68
CA ASN A 14 4.23 5.07 -20.09
C ASN A 14 5.30 4.08 -19.55
N ARG A 15 4.88 3.13 -18.70
CA ARG A 15 5.72 2.04 -18.18
C ARG A 15 5.72 0.80 -19.08
N TYR A 16 4.83 0.76 -20.07
CA TYR A 16 4.62 -0.39 -20.93
C TYR A 16 4.84 0.04 -22.38
N ASP A 17 5.43 -0.83 -23.18
CA ASP A 17 5.48 -0.63 -24.62
C ASP A 17 4.10 -0.96 -25.20
N VAL A 18 3.25 0.07 -25.28
CA VAL A 18 1.83 -0.09 -25.64
C VAL A 18 1.58 0.54 -26.99
N ASN A 19 1.13 -0.26 -27.95
CA ASN A 19 0.63 0.24 -29.20
C ASN A 19 -0.86 0.60 -29.08
N LEU A 20 -1.18 1.90 -29.12
CA LEU A 20 -2.55 2.41 -29.00
C LEU A 20 -3.21 2.43 -30.39
N ILE A 21 -4.19 1.55 -30.57
CA ILE A 21 -5.00 1.48 -31.80
C ILE A 21 -6.37 2.10 -31.51
N PHE A 22 -6.73 3.12 -32.30
CA PHE A 22 -8.08 3.69 -32.22
C PHE A 22 -9.11 2.74 -32.85
N VAL A 23 -10.10 2.36 -32.06
CA VAL A 23 -11.27 1.58 -32.52
C VAL A 23 -12.53 2.40 -32.27
N LYS A 24 -13.39 2.52 -33.29
CA LYS A 24 -14.69 3.23 -33.14
C LYS A 24 -15.51 2.57 -32.06
N GLY A 25 -16.15 3.35 -31.17
CA GLY A 25 -16.98 2.85 -30.07
C GLY A 25 -18.10 1.88 -30.51
N THR A 26 -18.63 2.04 -31.72
CA THR A 26 -19.60 1.12 -32.34
C THR A 26 -19.05 -0.28 -32.60
N SER A 27 -17.73 -0.47 -32.60
CA SER A 27 -17.08 -1.78 -32.76
C SER A 27 -16.60 -2.38 -31.45
N LEU A 28 -16.81 -1.68 -30.32
CA LEU A 28 -16.37 -2.06 -28.97
C LEU A 28 -17.53 -2.61 -28.14
N HIS A 29 -18.36 -3.49 -28.70
CA HIS A 29 -19.59 -4.00 -28.08
C HIS A 29 -19.36 -4.55 -26.66
N ILE A 30 -18.29 -5.30 -26.43
CA ILE A 30 -17.98 -5.87 -25.13
C ILE A 30 -17.60 -4.78 -24.10
N ALA A 31 -16.74 -3.82 -24.50
CA ALA A 31 -16.32 -2.74 -23.62
C ALA A 31 -17.48 -1.77 -23.29
N ASP A 32 -18.36 -1.50 -24.28
CA ASP A 32 -19.55 -0.67 -24.09
C ASP A 32 -20.57 -1.38 -23.19
N THR A 33 -20.80 -2.67 -23.39
CA THR A 33 -21.67 -3.48 -22.51
C THR A 33 -21.14 -3.52 -21.10
N LEU A 34 -19.84 -3.75 -20.89
CA LEU A 34 -19.23 -3.76 -19.56
C LEU A 34 -19.25 -2.40 -18.89
N SER A 35 -19.09 -1.30 -19.65
CA SER A 35 -19.16 0.05 -19.09
C SER A 35 -20.57 0.47 -18.68
N ARG A 36 -21.59 -0.11 -19.32
CA ARG A 36 -23.02 0.13 -19.04
C ARG A 36 -23.65 -0.94 -18.17
N ALA A 37 -23.03 -2.12 -18.03
CA ALA A 37 -23.42 -3.11 -17.06
C ALA A 37 -23.25 -2.51 -15.67
N HIS A 38 -24.23 -1.72 -15.24
CA HIS A 38 -24.42 -1.43 -13.85
C HIS A 38 -24.59 -2.79 -13.19
N LEU A 39 -23.60 -3.21 -12.45
CA LEU A 39 -23.82 -4.23 -11.44
C LEU A 39 -24.85 -3.60 -10.52
N ASP A 40 -26.12 -3.88 -10.77
CA ASP A 40 -27.15 -3.75 -9.75
C ASP A 40 -26.53 -4.35 -8.52
N SER A 41 -26.47 -3.56 -7.44
CA SER A 41 -25.85 -3.89 -6.18
C SER A 41 -26.08 -5.35 -5.85
N VAL A 42 -25.25 -6.22 -6.42
CA VAL A 42 -25.01 -7.50 -5.80
C VAL A 42 -24.50 -7.06 -4.45
N GLU A 43 -25.24 -7.33 -3.41
CA GLU A 43 -24.74 -7.40 -2.04
C GLU A 43 -23.64 -8.45 -2.08
N GLY A 44 -22.54 -8.07 -2.76
CA GLY A 44 -21.33 -8.86 -2.86
C GLY A 44 -20.83 -8.92 -1.44
N ASN A 45 -20.76 -10.11 -0.91
CA ASN A 45 -20.15 -10.44 0.35
C ASN A 45 -18.91 -9.55 0.52
N GLN A 46 -18.73 -8.99 1.70
CA GLN A 46 -17.51 -8.22 2.04
C GLN A 46 -16.22 -8.95 1.62
N ASP A 47 -16.26 -10.29 1.56
CA ASP A 47 -15.21 -11.17 1.06
C ASP A 47 -14.86 -10.97 -0.42
N ASP A 48 -15.84 -10.72 -1.30
CA ASP A 48 -15.56 -10.53 -2.74
C ASP A 48 -14.94 -9.16 -3.02
N ARG A 49 -15.34 -8.12 -2.27
CA ARG A 49 -14.70 -6.80 -2.34
C ARG A 49 -13.26 -6.85 -1.79
N ALA A 50 -13.05 -7.55 -0.69
CA ALA A 50 -11.71 -7.77 -0.13
C ALA A 50 -10.81 -8.56 -1.10
N ARG A 51 -11.34 -9.57 -1.80
CA ARG A 51 -10.61 -10.33 -2.82
C ARG A 51 -10.22 -9.46 -4.02
N ILE A 52 -11.14 -8.65 -4.54
CA ILE A 52 -10.87 -7.75 -5.67
C ILE A 52 -9.82 -6.70 -5.28
N MET A 53 -9.95 -6.07 -4.10
CA MET A 53 -8.97 -5.11 -3.58
C MET A 53 -7.59 -5.74 -3.39
N ASN A 54 -7.52 -6.97 -2.86
CA ASN A 54 -6.27 -7.68 -2.68
C ASN A 54 -5.56 -8.01 -4.00
N ILE A 55 -6.29 -8.31 -5.08
CA ILE A 55 -5.72 -8.56 -6.41
C ILE A 55 -4.95 -7.33 -6.91
N TYR A 56 -5.45 -6.12 -6.68
CA TYR A 56 -4.76 -4.89 -7.11
C TYR A 56 -3.47 -4.63 -6.32
N ALA A 57 -3.44 -4.91 -5.02
CA ALA A 57 -2.23 -4.77 -4.21
C ALA A 57 -1.10 -5.72 -4.66
N PHE A 58 -1.47 -6.95 -5.05
CA PHE A 58 -0.52 -7.94 -5.56
C PHE A 58 -0.04 -7.67 -6.99
N ALA A 59 -0.86 -7.04 -7.84
CA ALA A 59 -0.53 -6.78 -9.24
C ALA A 59 0.66 -5.81 -9.44
N GLU A 60 0.99 -5.01 -8.41
CA GLU A 60 2.13 -4.07 -8.46
C GLU A 60 3.45 -4.68 -7.94
N ILE A 61 3.41 -5.89 -7.35
CA ILE A 61 4.57 -6.54 -6.75
C ILE A 61 4.96 -7.77 -7.59
N PRO A 62 6.21 -7.88 -8.05
CA PRO A 62 6.68 -9.05 -8.81
C PRO A 62 6.53 -10.35 -8.00
N ASP A 63 6.15 -11.46 -8.66
CA ASP A 63 5.91 -12.77 -8.05
C ASP A 63 7.06 -13.22 -7.13
N LYS A 64 8.30 -13.07 -7.59
CA LYS A 64 9.48 -13.37 -6.78
C LYS A 64 9.51 -12.63 -5.45
N ARG A 65 9.01 -11.40 -5.43
CA ARG A 65 8.95 -10.59 -4.21
C ARG A 65 7.83 -11.08 -3.28
N LEU A 66 6.73 -11.53 -3.85
CA LEU A 66 5.64 -12.13 -3.06
C LEU A 66 6.10 -13.41 -2.40
N ASP A 67 6.91 -14.24 -3.09
CA ASP A 67 7.49 -15.44 -2.51
C ASP A 67 8.45 -15.12 -1.36
N GLU A 68 9.34 -14.11 -1.52
CA GLU A 68 10.19 -13.63 -0.43
C GLU A 68 9.37 -13.19 0.80
N ILE A 69 8.27 -12.44 0.57
CA ILE A 69 7.39 -11.98 1.66
C ILE A 69 6.68 -13.17 2.31
N ARG A 70 6.22 -14.15 1.52
CA ARG A 70 5.55 -15.36 2.02
C ARG A 70 6.48 -16.15 2.92
N GLU A 71 7.71 -16.43 2.45
CA GLU A 71 8.71 -17.15 3.22
C GLU A 71 9.10 -16.41 4.51
N ALA A 72 9.33 -15.10 4.43
CA ALA A 72 9.62 -14.29 5.60
C ALA A 72 8.43 -14.23 6.58
N THR A 73 7.19 -14.21 6.07
CA THR A 73 5.97 -14.28 6.91
C THR A 73 5.90 -15.60 7.66
N LEU A 74 6.29 -16.73 7.06
CA LEU A 74 6.33 -18.02 7.73
C LEU A 74 7.35 -18.05 8.88
N ARG A 75 8.46 -17.31 8.76
CA ARG A 75 9.50 -17.22 9.80
C ARG A 75 9.18 -16.20 10.89
N ASP A 76 8.30 -15.24 10.64
CA ASP A 76 7.94 -14.18 11.60
C ASP A 76 6.91 -14.69 12.62
N THR A 77 7.37 -15.02 13.82
CA THR A 77 6.52 -15.58 14.89
C THR A 77 5.38 -14.64 15.30
N SER A 78 5.59 -13.31 15.23
CA SER A 78 4.55 -12.33 15.53
C SER A 78 3.46 -12.37 14.47
N LEU A 79 3.82 -12.40 13.19
CA LEU A 79 2.84 -12.49 12.10
C LEU A 79 2.13 -13.84 12.08
N GLN A 80 2.81 -14.94 12.39
CA GLN A 80 2.17 -16.26 12.55
C GLN A 80 1.11 -16.23 13.65
N THR A 81 1.37 -15.56 14.76
CA THR A 81 0.38 -15.37 15.82
C THR A 81 -0.81 -14.52 15.37
N VAL A 82 -0.55 -13.44 14.61
CA VAL A 82 -1.62 -12.62 14.01
C VAL A 82 -2.46 -13.45 13.04
N ILE A 83 -1.85 -14.20 12.15
CA ILE A 83 -2.53 -15.08 11.19
C ILE A 83 -3.45 -16.07 11.93
N LYS A 84 -2.95 -16.71 12.99
CA LYS A 84 -3.75 -17.59 13.81
C LYS A 84 -4.96 -16.86 14.43
N LEU A 85 -4.78 -15.66 14.96
CA LEU A 85 -5.88 -14.87 15.52
C LEU A 85 -6.89 -14.40 14.46
N VAL A 86 -6.46 -14.18 13.23
CA VAL A 86 -7.36 -13.87 12.11
C VAL A 86 -8.21 -15.09 11.73
N LEU A 87 -7.65 -16.29 11.78
CA LEU A 87 -8.35 -17.54 11.43
C LEU A 87 -9.25 -18.04 12.57
N ASP A 88 -8.74 -18.04 13.79
CA ASP A 88 -9.43 -18.62 14.96
C ASP A 88 -10.38 -17.61 15.64
N GLY A 89 -10.23 -16.32 15.32
CA GLY A 89 -10.96 -15.22 15.93
C GLY A 89 -10.12 -14.48 16.98
N TRP A 90 -10.36 -13.16 17.09
CA TRP A 90 -9.71 -12.29 18.04
C TRP A 90 -10.39 -12.35 19.40
N PRO A 91 -9.63 -12.38 20.52
CA PRO A 91 -10.20 -12.26 21.85
C PRO A 91 -10.87 -10.89 22.01
N GLN A 92 -11.97 -10.86 22.78
CA GLN A 92 -12.70 -9.61 23.04
C GLN A 92 -11.86 -8.60 23.84
N ALA A 93 -11.02 -9.09 24.75
CA ALA A 93 -10.26 -8.25 25.63
C ALA A 93 -8.80 -8.13 25.22
N LYS A 94 -8.31 -6.91 25.11
CA LYS A 94 -6.95 -6.56 24.67
C LYS A 94 -5.84 -7.14 25.57
N HIS A 95 -6.13 -7.34 26.86
CA HIS A 95 -5.16 -7.90 27.82
C HIS A 95 -4.84 -9.39 27.60
N ASN A 96 -5.67 -10.10 26.83
CA ASN A 96 -5.45 -11.52 26.51
C ASN A 96 -4.55 -11.71 25.28
N ILE A 97 -3.97 -10.63 24.74
CA ILE A 97 -3.18 -10.65 23.52
C ILE A 97 -1.70 -10.49 23.86
N PRO A 98 -0.81 -11.29 23.27
CA PRO A 98 0.64 -11.14 23.44
C PRO A 98 1.11 -9.71 23.05
N PRO A 99 2.04 -9.10 23.80
CA PRO A 99 2.48 -7.72 23.55
C PRO A 99 2.97 -7.46 22.12
N GLN A 100 3.58 -8.45 21.47
CA GLN A 100 4.10 -8.37 20.11
C GLN A 100 2.99 -8.19 19.05
N VAL A 101 1.77 -8.61 19.37
CA VAL A 101 0.61 -8.61 18.46
C VAL A 101 -0.36 -7.46 18.78
N LEU A 102 -0.19 -6.81 19.92
CA LEU A 102 -1.02 -5.68 20.34
C LEU A 102 -1.19 -4.57 19.28
N PRO A 103 -0.15 -4.19 18.51
CA PRO A 103 -0.30 -3.16 17.46
C PRO A 103 -1.28 -3.54 16.35
N TYR A 104 -1.59 -4.82 16.18
CA TYR A 104 -2.53 -5.31 15.16
C TYR A 104 -3.97 -5.35 15.64
N PHE A 105 -4.20 -5.32 16.95
CA PHE A 105 -5.54 -5.46 17.54
C PHE A 105 -6.51 -4.37 17.09
N ASP A 106 -6.04 -3.11 17.07
CA ASP A 106 -6.89 -1.96 16.75
C ASP A 106 -7.28 -1.94 15.25
N MET A 107 -6.60 -2.73 14.42
CA MET A 107 -6.86 -2.86 12.99
C MET A 107 -7.35 -4.25 12.58
N ARG A 108 -7.72 -5.11 13.53
CA ARG A 108 -8.08 -6.52 13.32
C ARG A 108 -9.16 -6.73 12.26
N ASP A 109 -10.15 -5.81 12.22
CA ASP A 109 -11.28 -5.90 11.31
C ASP A 109 -10.90 -5.61 9.84
N SER A 110 -9.70 -5.06 9.62
CA SER A 110 -9.14 -4.79 8.28
C SER A 110 -8.06 -5.79 7.87
N LEU A 111 -7.76 -6.78 8.72
CA LEU A 111 -6.77 -7.81 8.43
C LEU A 111 -7.41 -9.00 7.72
N SER A 112 -6.77 -9.48 6.67
CA SER A 112 -7.16 -10.68 5.94
C SER A 112 -5.92 -11.47 5.51
N ILE A 113 -6.12 -12.70 5.05
CA ILE A 113 -5.04 -13.59 4.60
C ILE A 113 -5.30 -13.93 3.14
N VAL A 114 -4.29 -13.70 2.30
CA VAL A 114 -4.33 -14.04 0.87
C VAL A 114 -3.05 -14.80 0.53
N ASP A 115 -3.19 -16.02 0.04
CA ASP A 115 -2.07 -16.89 -0.37
C ASP A 115 -0.94 -17.01 0.67
N GLY A 116 -1.32 -17.09 1.97
CA GLY A 116 -0.38 -17.20 3.09
C GLY A 116 0.29 -15.87 3.51
N ILE A 117 -0.10 -14.76 2.90
CA ILE A 117 0.39 -13.42 3.22
C ILE A 117 -0.70 -12.66 4.00
N LEU A 118 -0.29 -12.00 5.09
CA LEU A 118 -1.18 -11.14 5.84
C LEU A 118 -1.35 -9.79 5.12
N VAL A 119 -2.59 -9.33 4.98
CA VAL A 119 -2.96 -8.09 4.28
C VAL A 119 -3.81 -7.22 5.20
N LYS A 120 -3.61 -5.91 5.14
CA LYS A 120 -4.43 -4.89 5.81
C LYS A 120 -5.14 -4.05 4.75
N GLY A 121 -6.44 -4.30 4.56
CA GLY A 121 -7.17 -3.71 3.43
C GLY A 121 -6.49 -4.08 2.10
N GLU A 122 -5.91 -3.10 1.40
CA GLU A 122 -5.17 -3.30 0.15
C GLU A 122 -3.67 -3.50 0.35
N ALA A 123 -3.13 -3.20 1.53
CA ALA A 123 -1.69 -3.18 1.77
C ALA A 123 -1.17 -4.50 2.33
N ILE A 124 -0.08 -5.02 1.78
CA ILE A 124 0.61 -6.19 2.27
C ILE A 124 1.31 -5.87 3.60
N VAL A 125 1.10 -6.71 4.60
CA VAL A 125 1.78 -6.58 5.89
C VAL A 125 3.18 -7.17 5.77
N ILE A 126 4.19 -6.34 5.99
CA ILE A 126 5.60 -6.71 5.80
C ILE A 126 6.18 -7.33 7.08
N PRO A 127 6.77 -8.53 6.99
CA PRO A 127 7.49 -9.17 8.08
C PRO A 127 8.66 -8.33 8.57
N SER A 128 9.02 -8.47 9.84
CA SER A 128 10.10 -7.71 10.48
C SER A 128 11.43 -7.74 9.74
N GLU A 129 11.81 -8.90 9.21
CA GLU A 129 13.05 -9.14 8.44
C GLU A 129 13.16 -8.24 7.20
N LEU A 130 12.05 -7.97 6.51
CA LEU A 130 12.05 -7.24 5.24
C LEU A 130 11.83 -5.72 5.37
N ARG A 131 11.41 -5.23 6.56
CA ARG A 131 11.07 -3.81 6.77
C ARG A 131 12.21 -2.87 6.41
N ALA A 132 13.43 -3.18 6.86
CA ALA A 132 14.61 -2.34 6.59
C ALA A 132 14.92 -2.24 5.10
N SER A 133 14.84 -3.35 4.35
CA SER A 133 15.08 -3.37 2.90
C SER A 133 14.02 -2.59 2.14
N ILE A 134 12.75 -2.72 2.54
CA ILE A 134 11.63 -2.01 1.91
C ILE A 134 11.70 -0.50 2.24
N THR A 135 12.02 -0.13 3.49
CA THR A 135 12.20 1.28 3.86
C THR A 135 13.31 1.94 3.04
N LYS A 136 14.45 1.26 2.85
CA LYS A 136 15.54 1.74 1.97
C LYS A 136 15.06 1.93 0.52
N ARG A 137 14.26 1.03 -0.01
CA ARG A 137 13.68 1.15 -1.37
C ARG A 137 12.71 2.32 -1.49
N LEU A 138 11.86 2.53 -0.50
CA LEU A 138 10.97 3.69 -0.45
C LEU A 138 11.77 5.00 -0.46
N HIS A 139 12.96 4.99 0.14
CA HIS A 139 13.88 6.14 0.24
C HIS A 139 14.83 6.28 -0.96
N SER A 140 14.87 5.35 -1.91
CA SER A 140 15.88 5.27 -2.97
C SER A 140 16.08 6.56 -3.81
N ALA A 141 15.05 7.40 -3.90
CA ALA A 141 15.10 8.70 -4.57
C ALA A 141 15.31 9.87 -3.60
N HIS A 142 15.79 9.62 -2.38
CA HIS A 142 15.96 10.61 -1.30
C HIS A 142 14.68 11.44 -1.05
N LEU A 143 13.56 10.77 -1.11
CA LEU A 143 12.26 11.39 -0.83
C LEU A 143 12.10 11.55 0.69
N GLY A 144 11.58 12.69 1.10
CA GLY A 144 11.25 12.93 2.51
C GLY A 144 10.17 11.97 3.02
N CYS A 145 10.04 11.87 4.35
CA CYS A 145 9.16 10.95 5.06
C CYS A 145 7.72 10.91 4.50
N GLU A 146 7.10 12.06 4.22
CA GLU A 146 5.74 12.12 3.70
C GLU A 146 5.61 11.52 2.29
N SER A 147 6.61 11.70 1.45
CA SER A 147 6.64 11.10 0.10
C SER A 147 6.81 9.58 0.18
N MET A 148 7.63 9.08 1.11
CA MET A 148 7.79 7.64 1.36
C MET A 148 6.47 7.02 1.83
N LYS A 149 5.77 7.64 2.78
CA LYS A 149 4.44 7.19 3.25
C LYS A 149 3.42 7.14 2.11
N ARG A 150 3.42 8.16 1.24
CA ARG A 150 2.51 8.24 0.09
C ARG A 150 2.77 7.13 -0.92
N ARG A 151 4.05 6.79 -1.17
CA ARG A 151 4.43 5.67 -2.04
C ARG A 151 4.07 4.31 -1.45
N ALA A 152 4.14 4.16 -0.13
CA ALA A 152 3.80 2.93 0.57
C ALA A 152 2.28 2.70 0.72
N LYS A 153 1.50 3.80 0.68
CA LYS A 153 0.05 3.75 0.91
C LYS A 153 -0.66 2.82 -0.08
N GLY A 154 -1.40 1.86 0.45
CA GLY A 154 -2.15 0.89 -0.34
C GLY A 154 -1.30 -0.28 -0.90
N ILE A 155 0.03 -0.25 -0.72
CA ILE A 155 0.93 -1.30 -1.23
C ILE A 155 1.54 -2.11 -0.09
N VAL A 156 2.14 -1.42 0.88
CA VAL A 156 2.80 -2.08 2.02
C VAL A 156 2.44 -1.42 3.34
N PHE A 157 2.45 -2.23 4.40
CA PHE A 157 2.14 -1.77 5.75
C PHE A 157 2.90 -2.58 6.80
N TRP A 158 3.28 -1.95 7.90
CA TRP A 158 3.64 -2.57 9.19
C TRP A 158 3.44 -1.58 10.32
N PRO A 159 3.18 -2.05 11.56
CA PRO A 159 3.11 -1.18 12.73
C PRO A 159 4.44 -0.46 12.94
N GLY A 160 4.39 0.87 13.12
CA GLY A 160 5.60 1.68 13.29
C GLY A 160 6.24 2.19 11.99
N MET A 161 5.70 1.88 10.81
CA MET A 161 6.24 2.33 9.52
C MET A 161 6.48 3.84 9.45
N ALA A 162 5.63 4.66 10.07
CA ALA A 162 5.80 6.10 10.11
C ALA A 162 7.05 6.52 10.89
N HIS A 163 7.38 5.81 11.96
CA HIS A 163 8.60 6.02 12.75
C HIS A 163 9.83 5.61 11.93
N ASP A 164 9.82 4.42 11.34
CA ASP A 164 10.96 3.88 10.58
C ASP A 164 11.29 4.75 9.36
N THR A 165 10.26 5.21 8.63
CA THR A 165 10.45 6.10 7.48
C THR A 165 10.98 7.47 7.90
N LYS A 166 10.54 8.00 9.04
CA LYS A 166 11.05 9.25 9.60
C LYS A 166 12.50 9.10 10.04
N GLN A 167 12.82 8.07 10.79
CA GLN A 167 14.17 7.79 11.27
C GLN A 167 15.16 7.68 10.10
N LEU A 168 14.82 6.95 9.04
CA LEU A 168 15.66 6.84 7.85
C LEU A 168 15.84 8.18 7.13
N ALA A 169 14.78 8.96 6.97
CA ALA A 169 14.86 10.27 6.32
C ALA A 169 15.70 11.26 7.12
N ASP A 170 15.60 11.23 8.46
CA ASP A 170 16.35 12.12 9.35
C ASP A 170 17.83 11.72 9.49
N SER A 171 18.17 10.43 9.27
CA SER A 171 19.56 9.94 9.28
C SER A 171 20.26 10.03 7.92
N CYS A 172 19.57 10.46 6.86
CA CYS A 172 20.15 10.53 5.53
C CYS A 172 20.80 11.89 5.28
N GLU A 173 22.13 11.93 5.11
CA GLU A 173 22.91 13.15 4.85
C GLU A 173 22.40 13.91 3.62
N THR A 174 22.14 13.23 2.50
CA THR A 174 21.58 13.84 1.28
C THR A 174 20.22 14.50 1.50
N CYS A 175 19.39 13.92 2.35
CA CYS A 175 18.09 14.50 2.69
C CYS A 175 18.24 15.71 3.60
N GLU A 176 19.19 15.67 4.53
CA GLU A 176 19.50 16.78 5.44
C GLU A 176 20.03 18.00 4.68
N GLU A 177 20.96 17.81 3.74
CA GLU A 177 21.50 18.87 2.89
C GLU A 177 20.42 19.55 2.03
N LYS A 178 19.42 18.78 1.56
CA LYS A 178 18.34 19.25 0.68
C LYS A 178 17.12 19.77 1.43
N LYS A 179 17.11 19.72 2.76
CA LYS A 179 15.99 20.27 3.54
C LYS A 179 15.83 21.76 3.25
N PRO A 180 14.66 22.22 2.80
CA PRO A 180 14.42 23.64 2.63
C PRO A 180 14.55 24.30 4.01
N ARG A 181 15.52 25.19 4.16
CA ARG A 181 15.63 26.04 5.34
C ARG A 181 14.50 27.03 5.32
N ASN A 182 13.39 26.72 5.97
CA ASN A 182 12.30 27.64 6.18
C ASN A 182 12.76 28.74 7.17
N THR A 183 13.51 29.71 6.68
CA THR A 183 13.69 30.96 7.39
C THR A 183 12.33 31.66 7.41
N LEU A 184 11.71 31.74 8.58
CA LEU A 184 10.54 32.59 8.81
C LEU A 184 10.94 34.02 8.38
N LYS A 185 10.43 34.46 7.22
CA LYS A 185 10.56 35.87 6.85
C LYS A 185 9.73 36.67 7.85
N PRO A 186 10.33 37.67 8.53
CA PRO A 186 9.55 38.51 9.43
C PRO A 186 8.40 39.15 8.64
N LEU A 187 7.21 39.14 9.23
CA LEU A 187 6.05 39.80 8.69
C LEU A 187 6.39 41.29 8.48
N LYS A 188 6.39 41.74 7.24
CA LYS A 188 6.45 43.18 6.94
C LYS A 188 5.11 43.81 7.38
N GLN A 189 5.17 44.69 8.35
CA GLN A 189 4.01 45.55 8.66
C GLN A 189 3.78 46.43 7.43
N HIS A 190 2.60 46.34 6.86
CA HIS A 190 2.13 47.31 5.89
C HIS A 190 1.61 48.54 6.67
N ASN A 191 2.30 49.65 6.50
CA ASN A 191 1.79 50.98 6.88
C ASN A 191 0.68 51.41 5.91
#